data_526346376fe8c707ea394c02210aec7e
#
_entry.id   526346376fe8c707ea394c02210aec7e
#
_cell.length_a   1.000
_cell.length_b   1.000
_cell.length_c   1.000
_cell.angle_alpha   90.00
_cell.angle_beta   90.00
_cell.angle_gamma   90.00
#
_symmetry.space_group_name_H-M   'P 1'
#
loop_
_entity.id
_entity.type
_entity.pdbx_description
1 polymer ?
#
loop_
_entity_poly.entity_id
_entity_poly.type
_entity_poly.pdbx_seq_one_letter_code
_entity_poly.pdbx_strand_id
1 'polypeptide(L)'
;MCSSRISISRPGANRATLTTSSKFAWERDNLNTGANVLLQTLLANGIDTCFMNPGTSEMHFVSALDRVREMRGVLCLFEGVCSGAADGYARVLGKPAATLLHLGPGLGNALANFHNARKAHSPVVSIVGEHSLMHLRYDAPLSANIETFARTVSEHVRTCRKPHEIGADVSVTIADAIQPPGQVAMLIVPADLSWSAAEGVGPVIAKPERRVASSDVVRRVAGLARNPRTALLLGGSALNPRGLDAAARLSAATGVRVYMARNVARIWSGRGRFQPRQIPYFPEPAIEMLRDLENLILVEAKPPVSFFGYPGIRGWLAPENCAISQFADLDQDGPASLEALAEHCGAASAAPGFGYKPVTVPDDGPLTLDGIGRVIAIHLPEDALVSEEMVSSSEPVLAHLANAARHERLPVTGGSIGQALPVAVGAAVACPDRKVLALEADGSGMYTLQALWTMARENLNVLTVIFANRRYRILDIEMRRTGADGFGEIANNMIDIGRPDLDWVSLAKGMGVSATRAATIAEFQAQFRDAVGANGPRLIEAVVQ
;
A
#
# COMPACT_ATOMS: atom_id res chain seq x y z
N MET A 1 -49.55 -44.12 -35.80
CA MET A 1 -49.27 -45.18 -36.79
C MET A 1 -47.89 -44.96 -37.37
N CYS A 2 -47.15 -45.99 -37.44
CA CYS A 2 -45.83 -46.23 -38.00
C CYS A 2 -44.61 -45.77 -37.21
N SER A 3 -44.16 -46.71 -36.39
CA SER A 3 -42.82 -46.83 -35.85
C SER A 3 -41.86 -47.42 -36.87
N SER A 4 -40.73 -46.84 -37.10
CA SER A 4 -39.57 -47.52 -37.70
C SER A 4 -38.36 -47.38 -36.82
N ARG A 5 -37.98 -48.50 -36.15
CA ARG A 5 -36.72 -48.65 -35.44
C ARG A 5 -35.61 -48.85 -36.48
N ILE A 6 -34.62 -48.00 -36.46
CA ILE A 6 -33.36 -48.24 -37.15
C ILE A 6 -32.35 -48.77 -36.10
N SER A 7 -31.95 -50.00 -36.25
CA SER A 7 -30.86 -50.62 -35.48
C SER A 7 -29.54 -50.24 -36.13
N ILE A 8 -28.67 -49.54 -35.39
CA ILE A 8 -27.30 -49.26 -35.77
C ILE A 8 -26.41 -50.21 -35.02
N SER A 9 -25.79 -51.16 -35.74
CA SER A 9 -24.76 -52.05 -35.28
C SER A 9 -23.48 -51.25 -34.94
N ARG A 10 -22.95 -51.44 -33.73
CA ARG A 10 -21.67 -50.89 -33.30
C ARG A 10 -20.51 -51.66 -33.94
N PRO A 11 -19.52 -50.99 -34.59
CA PRO A 11 -18.23 -51.63 -34.89
C PRO A 11 -17.38 -51.65 -33.61
N GLY A 12 -16.61 -52.73 -33.44
CA GLY A 12 -15.78 -53.02 -32.29
C GLY A 12 -14.74 -51.93 -32.01
N ALA A 13 -14.69 -51.50 -30.77
CA ALA A 13 -13.67 -50.60 -30.25
C ALA A 13 -12.35 -51.38 -30.07
N ASN A 14 -11.42 -51.17 -30.98
CA ASN A 14 -10.01 -51.41 -30.70
C ASN A 14 -9.57 -50.41 -29.63
N ARG A 15 -9.41 -50.89 -28.41
CA ARG A 15 -8.70 -50.15 -27.35
C ARG A 15 -7.23 -50.06 -27.76
N ALA A 16 -6.88 -49.01 -28.48
CA ALA A 16 -5.49 -48.56 -28.49
C ALA A 16 -5.20 -48.03 -27.08
N THR A 17 -4.57 -48.83 -26.25
CA THR A 17 -3.88 -48.41 -25.05
C THR A 17 -2.81 -47.42 -25.49
N LEU A 18 -3.14 -46.12 -25.39
CA LEU A 18 -2.14 -45.07 -25.41
C LEU A 18 -1.31 -45.24 -24.14
N THR A 19 -0.27 -46.05 -24.22
CA THR A 19 0.87 -45.99 -23.31
C THR A 19 1.63 -44.71 -23.62
N THR A 20 1.12 -43.59 -23.14
CA THR A 20 1.92 -42.39 -22.96
C THR A 20 2.82 -42.56 -21.74
N SER A 21 3.72 -43.52 -21.78
CA SER A 21 5.00 -43.35 -21.11
C SER A 21 5.83 -42.39 -21.97
N SER A 22 5.33 -41.17 -22.10
CA SER A 22 6.16 -40.08 -22.57
C SER A 22 7.30 -39.92 -21.56
N LYS A 23 8.49 -39.93 -22.08
CA LYS A 23 9.77 -39.63 -21.44
C LYS A 23 9.80 -38.20 -20.85
N PHE A 24 8.80 -37.85 -20.08
CA PHE A 24 8.81 -36.75 -19.12
C PHE A 24 8.89 -37.32 -17.70
N ALA A 25 9.78 -38.30 -17.51
CA ALA A 25 10.40 -38.50 -16.23
C ALA A 25 11.35 -37.31 -16.03
N TRP A 26 10.79 -36.20 -15.55
CA TRP A 26 11.58 -35.17 -14.91
C TRP A 26 12.29 -35.90 -13.76
N GLU A 27 13.59 -36.05 -13.91
CA GLU A 27 14.42 -36.60 -12.85
C GLU A 27 14.12 -35.78 -11.60
N ARG A 28 13.50 -36.43 -10.59
CA ARG A 28 13.05 -35.82 -9.33
C ARG A 28 14.20 -35.27 -8.48
N ASP A 29 15.42 -35.38 -8.95
CA ASP A 29 16.64 -34.98 -8.24
C ASP A 29 17.28 -33.68 -8.75
N ASN A 30 16.69 -32.95 -9.69
CA ASN A 30 17.23 -31.68 -10.15
C ASN A 30 16.80 -30.55 -9.20
N LEU A 31 17.52 -30.42 -8.07
CA LEU A 31 17.35 -29.38 -7.05
C LEU A 31 17.61 -27.94 -7.57
N ASN A 32 18.18 -27.79 -8.75
CA ASN A 32 18.63 -26.54 -9.33
C ASN A 32 17.87 -26.17 -10.61
N THR A 33 16.54 -26.00 -10.52
CA THR A 33 15.79 -25.31 -11.57
C THR A 33 15.85 -23.80 -11.37
N GLY A 34 15.61 -23.02 -12.44
CA GLY A 34 15.56 -21.57 -12.34
C GLY A 34 14.57 -21.08 -11.27
N ALA A 35 13.42 -21.73 -11.12
CA ALA A 35 12.45 -21.42 -10.08
C ALA A 35 13.01 -21.65 -8.67
N ASN A 36 13.73 -22.75 -8.42
CA ASN A 36 14.38 -23.01 -7.14
C ASN A 36 15.48 -21.97 -6.83
N VAL A 37 16.33 -21.68 -7.81
CA VAL A 37 17.40 -20.66 -7.67
C VAL A 37 16.81 -19.29 -7.36
N LEU A 38 15.71 -18.91 -8.03
CA LEU A 38 15.01 -17.67 -7.80
C LEU A 38 14.51 -17.57 -6.34
N LEU A 39 13.77 -18.60 -5.86
CA LEU A 39 13.24 -18.62 -4.50
C LEU A 39 14.36 -18.61 -3.45
N GLN A 40 15.39 -19.42 -3.64
CA GLN A 40 16.54 -19.47 -2.73
C GLN A 40 17.30 -18.14 -2.69
N THR A 41 17.40 -17.43 -3.81
CA THR A 41 18.06 -16.12 -3.87
C THR A 41 17.23 -15.07 -3.13
N LEU A 42 15.89 -15.09 -3.26
CA LEU A 42 15.01 -14.22 -2.46
C LEU A 42 15.20 -14.46 -0.96
N LEU A 43 15.16 -15.72 -0.53
CA LEU A 43 15.34 -16.09 0.89
C LEU A 43 16.72 -15.72 1.43
N ALA A 44 17.79 -15.97 0.67
CA ALA A 44 19.15 -15.58 1.05
C ALA A 44 19.28 -14.07 1.30
N ASN A 45 18.42 -13.28 0.64
CA ASN A 45 18.30 -11.83 0.80
C ASN A 45 17.22 -11.40 1.79
N GLY A 46 16.67 -12.31 2.60
CA GLY A 46 15.69 -12.02 3.64
C GLY A 46 14.26 -11.73 3.13
N ILE A 47 13.97 -12.06 1.86
CA ILE A 47 12.62 -11.96 1.29
C ILE A 47 11.96 -13.33 1.40
N ASP A 48 11.09 -13.47 2.39
CA ASP A 48 10.46 -14.72 2.82
C ASP A 48 8.95 -14.79 2.51
N THR A 49 8.41 -13.76 1.88
CA THR A 49 6.97 -13.64 1.62
C THR A 49 6.71 -13.19 0.19
N CYS A 50 5.83 -13.91 -0.51
CA CYS A 50 5.40 -13.62 -1.87
C CYS A 50 3.87 -13.59 -1.96
N PHE A 51 3.30 -12.45 -2.33
CA PHE A 51 1.88 -12.29 -2.64
C PHE A 51 1.65 -12.64 -4.10
N MET A 52 0.75 -13.59 -4.40
CA MET A 52 0.69 -14.17 -5.71
C MET A 52 -0.73 -14.44 -6.22
N ASN A 53 -0.88 -14.29 -7.54
CA ASN A 53 -2.00 -14.81 -8.31
C ASN A 53 -1.38 -15.52 -9.55
N PRO A 54 -0.91 -16.77 -9.41
CA PRO A 54 -0.17 -17.44 -10.46
C PRO A 54 -1.07 -17.93 -11.57
N GLY A 55 -0.52 -17.98 -12.80
CA GLY A 55 -1.12 -18.66 -13.94
C GLY A 55 -0.24 -19.79 -14.47
N THR A 56 -0.49 -20.23 -15.70
CA THR A 56 0.14 -21.41 -16.29
C THR A 56 1.67 -21.27 -16.42
N SER A 57 2.17 -20.09 -16.71
CA SER A 57 3.62 -19.84 -16.90
C SER A 57 4.42 -19.90 -15.60
N GLU A 58 3.77 -19.74 -14.44
CA GLU A 58 4.40 -19.68 -13.13
C GLU A 58 4.36 -21.01 -12.36
N MET A 59 3.85 -22.10 -12.97
CA MET A 59 3.65 -23.38 -12.27
C MET A 59 4.95 -23.99 -11.72
N HIS A 60 6.09 -23.75 -12.35
CA HIS A 60 7.38 -24.20 -11.81
C HIS A 60 7.79 -23.43 -10.55
N PHE A 61 7.47 -22.13 -10.47
CA PHE A 61 7.62 -21.36 -9.25
C PHE A 61 6.72 -21.90 -8.14
N VAL A 62 5.44 -22.11 -8.43
CA VAL A 62 4.48 -22.65 -7.46
C VAL A 62 4.91 -24.04 -6.96
N SER A 63 5.34 -24.92 -7.85
CA SER A 63 5.86 -26.24 -7.48
C SER A 63 7.14 -26.17 -6.64
N ALA A 64 7.97 -25.16 -6.84
CA ALA A 64 9.21 -24.98 -6.08
C ALA A 64 8.94 -24.60 -4.61
N LEU A 65 7.78 -24.02 -4.28
CA LEU A 65 7.39 -23.70 -2.90
C LEU A 65 7.34 -24.94 -1.99
N ASP A 66 6.99 -26.12 -2.52
CA ASP A 66 6.99 -27.36 -1.75
C ASP A 66 8.40 -27.80 -1.30
N ARG A 67 9.42 -27.35 -2.02
CA ARG A 67 10.83 -27.64 -1.72
C ARG A 67 11.49 -26.53 -0.91
N VAL A 68 11.04 -25.30 -1.08
CA VAL A 68 11.57 -24.09 -0.45
C VAL A 68 10.52 -23.57 0.54
N ARG A 69 10.27 -24.34 1.60
CA ARG A 69 9.16 -24.17 2.54
C ARG A 69 9.25 -22.90 3.40
N GLU A 70 10.42 -22.29 3.46
CA GLU A 70 10.66 -21.03 4.16
C GLU A 70 10.03 -19.84 3.40
N MET A 71 9.74 -19.99 2.11
CA MET A 71 9.02 -18.98 1.34
C MET A 71 7.52 -19.11 1.59
N ARG A 72 6.95 -18.11 2.27
CA ARG A 72 5.51 -17.99 2.46
C ARG A 72 4.82 -17.48 1.20
N GLY A 73 4.04 -18.33 0.53
CA GLY A 73 3.14 -17.92 -0.54
C GLY A 73 1.79 -17.48 0.01
N VAL A 74 1.35 -16.26 -0.29
CA VAL A 74 0.03 -15.74 0.06
C VAL A 74 -0.80 -15.59 -1.21
N LEU A 75 -1.83 -16.42 -1.35
CA LEU A 75 -2.70 -16.38 -2.52
C LEU A 75 -3.66 -15.19 -2.44
N CYS A 76 -3.69 -14.41 -3.51
CA CYS A 76 -4.64 -13.33 -3.74
C CYS A 76 -5.48 -13.66 -4.99
N LEU A 77 -6.75 -13.28 -5.03
CA LEU A 77 -7.63 -13.56 -6.18
C LEU A 77 -7.65 -12.44 -7.23
N PHE A 78 -6.78 -11.45 -7.06
CA PHE A 78 -6.62 -10.33 -7.97
C PHE A 78 -5.23 -9.71 -7.79
N GLU A 79 -4.54 -9.44 -8.88
CA GLU A 79 -3.15 -8.96 -8.82
C GLU A 79 -3.01 -7.56 -8.21
N GLY A 80 -4.07 -6.74 -8.26
CA GLY A 80 -4.14 -5.49 -7.51
C GLY A 80 -4.08 -5.71 -5.99
N VAL A 81 -4.57 -6.86 -5.49
CA VAL A 81 -4.38 -7.26 -4.09
C VAL A 81 -2.94 -7.68 -3.83
N CYS A 82 -2.28 -8.40 -4.76
CA CYS A 82 -0.87 -8.78 -4.62
C CYS A 82 0.02 -7.54 -4.44
N SER A 83 -0.12 -6.57 -5.36
CA SER A 83 0.71 -5.35 -5.36
C SER A 83 0.47 -4.46 -4.14
N GLY A 84 -0.79 -4.28 -3.73
CA GLY A 84 -1.12 -3.49 -2.54
C GLY A 84 -0.73 -4.19 -1.23
N ALA A 85 -0.80 -5.53 -1.17
CA ALA A 85 -0.33 -6.29 -0.01
C ALA A 85 1.19 -6.24 0.13
N ALA A 86 1.94 -6.36 -0.98
CA ALA A 86 3.39 -6.17 -0.96
C ALA A 86 3.78 -4.75 -0.50
N ASP A 87 3.04 -3.73 -0.92
CA ASP A 87 3.20 -2.35 -0.46
C ASP A 87 2.99 -2.25 1.06
N GLY A 88 1.85 -2.76 1.58
CA GLY A 88 1.54 -2.74 3.01
C GLY A 88 2.58 -3.47 3.87
N TYR A 89 3.02 -4.64 3.43
CA TYR A 89 4.08 -5.43 4.08
C TYR A 89 5.39 -4.64 4.16
N ALA A 90 5.80 -4.05 3.03
CA ALA A 90 7.05 -3.30 2.94
C ALA A 90 7.03 -2.02 3.79
N ARG A 91 5.91 -1.28 3.82
CA ARG A 91 5.76 -0.09 4.68
C ARG A 91 5.94 -0.42 6.16
N VAL A 92 5.42 -1.57 6.60
CA VAL A 92 5.45 -1.95 8.03
C VAL A 92 6.81 -2.48 8.43
N LEU A 93 7.42 -3.38 7.65
CA LEU A 93 8.69 -4.02 8.00
C LEU A 93 9.93 -3.27 7.55
N GLY A 94 9.81 -2.37 6.57
CA GLY A 94 10.98 -1.70 5.98
C GLY A 94 11.90 -2.67 5.22
N LYS A 95 11.36 -3.81 4.79
CA LYS A 95 12.03 -4.80 3.93
C LYS A 95 11.13 -5.17 2.74
N PRO A 96 11.68 -5.63 1.61
CA PRO A 96 10.87 -6.02 0.46
C PRO A 96 9.96 -7.22 0.76
N ALA A 97 8.79 -7.27 0.12
CA ALA A 97 8.07 -8.48 -0.21
C ALA A 97 8.20 -8.77 -1.70
N ALA A 98 7.99 -10.02 -2.09
CA ALA A 98 7.87 -10.39 -3.49
C ALA A 98 6.40 -10.41 -3.94
N THR A 99 6.16 -10.21 -5.25
CA THR A 99 4.89 -10.56 -5.90
C THR A 99 5.16 -11.51 -7.06
N LEU A 100 4.18 -12.39 -7.37
CA LEU A 100 4.20 -13.24 -8.57
C LEU A 100 2.93 -12.99 -9.37
N LEU A 101 3.09 -12.53 -10.61
CA LEU A 101 2.01 -12.05 -11.46
C LEU A 101 2.02 -12.79 -12.81
N HIS A 102 0.83 -13.06 -13.36
CA HIS A 102 0.67 -13.80 -14.60
C HIS A 102 0.73 -12.90 -15.82
N LEU A 103 1.90 -12.87 -16.47
CA LEU A 103 2.17 -12.20 -17.74
C LEU A 103 1.71 -10.72 -17.79
N GLY A 104 1.46 -10.22 -18.99
CA GLY A 104 0.99 -8.87 -19.23
C GLY A 104 -0.35 -8.53 -18.57
N PRO A 105 -1.40 -9.37 -18.72
CA PRO A 105 -2.69 -9.13 -18.06
C PRO A 105 -2.61 -9.05 -16.54
N GLY A 106 -1.86 -9.97 -15.91
CA GLY A 106 -1.66 -9.94 -14.45
C GLY A 106 -0.91 -8.69 -13.98
N LEU A 107 0.14 -8.28 -14.72
CA LEU A 107 0.81 -7.02 -14.44
C LEU A 107 -0.13 -5.82 -14.65
N GLY A 108 -0.95 -5.83 -15.71
CA GLY A 108 -1.95 -4.80 -15.99
C GLY A 108 -2.92 -4.61 -14.81
N ASN A 109 -3.41 -5.70 -14.23
CA ASN A 109 -4.27 -5.68 -13.04
C ASN A 109 -3.57 -5.10 -11.79
N ALA A 110 -2.26 -5.25 -11.67
CA ALA A 110 -1.48 -4.80 -10.52
C ALA A 110 -1.07 -3.32 -10.57
N LEU A 111 -1.12 -2.67 -11.75
CA LEU A 111 -0.51 -1.34 -11.98
C LEU A 111 -1.03 -0.25 -11.04
N ALA A 112 -2.33 -0.27 -10.72
CA ALA A 112 -2.94 0.75 -9.85
C ALA A 112 -2.29 0.81 -8.47
N ASN A 113 -2.09 -0.35 -7.82
CA ASN A 113 -1.46 -0.42 -6.51
C ASN A 113 0.08 -0.35 -6.59
N PHE A 114 0.72 -0.77 -7.69
CA PHE A 114 2.12 -0.44 -7.92
C PHE A 114 2.36 1.06 -8.09
N HIS A 115 1.42 1.81 -8.71
CA HIS A 115 1.50 3.27 -8.71
C HIS A 115 1.53 3.83 -7.28
N ASN A 116 0.66 3.34 -6.39
CA ASN A 116 0.65 3.72 -4.98
C ASN A 116 1.96 3.32 -4.27
N ALA A 117 2.45 2.08 -4.47
CA ALA A 117 3.70 1.59 -3.90
C ALA A 117 4.92 2.43 -4.34
N ARG A 118 4.97 2.84 -5.63
CA ARG A 118 6.00 3.77 -6.15
C ARG A 118 5.95 5.12 -5.44
N LYS A 119 4.75 5.66 -5.21
CA LYS A 119 4.59 6.93 -4.48
C LYS A 119 4.90 6.82 -3.00
N ALA A 120 4.71 5.62 -2.42
CA ALA A 120 5.10 5.29 -1.06
C ALA A 120 6.61 5.07 -0.88
N HIS A 121 7.35 4.93 -1.97
CA HIS A 121 8.73 4.46 -1.95
C HIS A 121 8.88 3.09 -1.27
N SER A 122 7.90 2.22 -1.45
CA SER A 122 7.92 0.87 -0.89
C SER A 122 8.86 -0.02 -1.69
N PRO A 123 9.82 -0.70 -1.04
CA PRO A 123 10.62 -1.69 -1.72
C PRO A 123 9.78 -2.93 -2.05
N VAL A 124 9.61 -3.24 -3.33
CA VAL A 124 8.88 -4.42 -3.81
C VAL A 124 9.68 -5.10 -4.91
N VAL A 125 9.86 -6.41 -4.81
CA VAL A 125 10.41 -7.25 -5.87
C VAL A 125 9.25 -7.93 -6.59
N SER A 126 8.90 -7.44 -7.79
CA SER A 126 7.80 -7.99 -8.57
C SER A 126 8.32 -8.97 -9.61
N ILE A 127 7.91 -10.22 -9.51
CA ILE A 127 8.19 -11.28 -10.47
C ILE A 127 6.98 -11.38 -11.41
N VAL A 128 7.23 -11.20 -12.70
CA VAL A 128 6.20 -11.28 -13.74
C VAL A 128 6.57 -12.44 -14.65
N GLY A 129 5.70 -13.43 -14.76
CA GLY A 129 5.90 -14.51 -15.72
C GLY A 129 5.85 -14.00 -17.16
N GLU A 130 6.43 -14.77 -18.06
CA GLU A 130 6.41 -14.53 -19.50
C GLU A 130 6.29 -15.86 -20.26
N HIS A 131 5.83 -15.83 -21.49
CA HIS A 131 5.93 -16.98 -22.38
C HIS A 131 7.38 -17.44 -22.50
N SER A 132 7.57 -18.76 -22.79
CA SER A 132 8.91 -19.27 -23.07
C SER A 132 9.55 -18.52 -24.24
N LEU A 133 10.85 -18.30 -24.18
CA LEU A 133 11.60 -17.51 -25.18
C LEU A 133 11.36 -18.01 -26.61
N MET A 134 11.28 -19.33 -26.80
CA MET A 134 11.00 -19.95 -28.11
C MET A 134 9.56 -19.68 -28.62
N HIS A 135 8.62 -19.39 -27.69
CA HIS A 135 7.20 -19.21 -27.99
C HIS A 135 6.82 -17.76 -28.29
N LEU A 136 7.57 -16.79 -27.81
CA LEU A 136 7.30 -15.35 -27.98
C LEU A 136 7.06 -14.93 -29.43
N ARG A 137 7.76 -15.53 -30.38
CA ARG A 137 7.64 -15.24 -31.82
C ARG A 137 6.27 -15.55 -32.44
N TYR A 138 5.42 -16.30 -31.74
CA TYR A 138 4.12 -16.72 -32.27
C TYR A 138 2.97 -15.81 -31.89
N ASP A 139 3.21 -14.77 -31.10
CA ASP A 139 2.21 -13.80 -30.63
C ASP A 139 0.97 -14.53 -30.07
N ALA A 140 1.21 -15.41 -29.10
CA ALA A 140 0.17 -16.23 -28.46
C ALA A 140 -0.87 -15.33 -27.75
N PRO A 141 -2.10 -15.83 -27.45
CA PRO A 141 -3.20 -14.99 -26.94
C PRO A 141 -2.89 -14.13 -25.71
N LEU A 142 -1.92 -14.51 -24.86
CA LEU A 142 -1.51 -13.75 -23.67
C LEU A 142 -0.22 -12.95 -23.90
N SER A 143 0.32 -12.93 -25.12
CA SER A 143 1.52 -12.11 -25.43
C SER A 143 1.21 -10.63 -25.25
N ALA A 144 2.13 -9.93 -24.59
CA ALA A 144 2.03 -8.50 -24.35
C ALA A 144 3.43 -7.88 -24.23
N ASN A 145 3.54 -6.58 -24.43
CA ASN A 145 4.79 -5.88 -24.16
C ASN A 145 4.90 -5.61 -22.65
N ILE A 146 5.32 -6.64 -21.90
CA ILE A 146 5.39 -6.61 -20.43
C ILE A 146 6.36 -5.53 -19.95
N GLU A 147 7.50 -5.33 -20.64
CA GLU A 147 8.46 -4.28 -20.28
C GLU A 147 7.84 -2.88 -20.34
N THR A 148 7.02 -2.59 -21.35
CA THR A 148 6.32 -1.30 -21.47
C THR A 148 5.32 -1.11 -20.31
N PHE A 149 4.56 -2.13 -19.95
CA PHE A 149 3.66 -2.07 -18.80
C PHE A 149 4.45 -1.82 -17.50
N ALA A 150 5.53 -2.57 -17.29
CA ALA A 150 6.38 -2.45 -16.12
C ALA A 150 6.97 -1.03 -15.96
N ARG A 151 7.43 -0.43 -17.07
CA ARG A 151 8.04 0.91 -17.08
C ARG A 151 7.09 2.05 -16.72
N THR A 152 5.78 1.83 -16.74
CA THR A 152 4.81 2.84 -16.29
C THR A 152 4.86 3.08 -14.77
N VAL A 153 5.29 2.08 -14.00
CA VAL A 153 5.33 2.13 -12.53
C VAL A 153 6.70 1.81 -11.92
N SER A 154 7.67 1.43 -12.74
CA SER A 154 9.05 1.12 -12.31
C SER A 154 10.07 1.60 -13.33
N GLU A 155 11.16 2.21 -12.86
CA GLU A 155 12.34 2.51 -13.69
C GLU A 155 13.31 1.32 -13.76
N HIS A 156 13.15 0.34 -12.84
CA HIS A 156 13.99 -0.83 -12.66
C HIS A 156 13.27 -2.07 -13.17
N VAL A 157 13.43 -2.35 -14.46
CA VAL A 157 12.82 -3.48 -15.16
C VAL A 157 13.90 -4.32 -15.80
N ARG A 158 13.92 -5.60 -15.45
CA ARG A 158 14.87 -6.58 -15.94
C ARG A 158 14.14 -7.79 -16.52
N THR A 159 14.59 -8.29 -17.66
CA THR A 159 14.10 -9.53 -18.26
C THR A 159 15.21 -10.58 -18.23
N CYS A 160 14.95 -11.71 -17.58
CA CYS A 160 15.87 -12.85 -17.60
C CYS A 160 16.05 -13.38 -19.03
N ARG A 161 17.27 -13.73 -19.41
CA ARG A 161 17.58 -14.21 -20.77
C ARG A 161 18.21 -15.61 -20.78
N LYS A 162 18.87 -16.01 -19.69
CA LYS A 162 19.58 -17.30 -19.59
C LYS A 162 19.39 -17.91 -18.21
N PRO A 163 19.22 -19.26 -18.15
CA PRO A 163 18.96 -19.93 -16.87
C PRO A 163 20.07 -19.72 -15.82
N HIS A 164 21.33 -19.69 -16.23
CA HIS A 164 22.48 -19.52 -15.32
C HIS A 164 22.65 -18.07 -14.81
N GLU A 165 21.91 -17.10 -15.35
CA GLU A 165 21.95 -15.71 -14.90
C GLU A 165 20.83 -15.39 -13.88
N ILE A 166 19.84 -16.29 -13.67
CA ILE A 166 18.65 -16.02 -12.84
C ILE A 166 19.02 -15.55 -11.43
N GLY A 167 19.95 -16.22 -10.75
CA GLY A 167 20.36 -15.82 -9.40
C GLY A 167 20.93 -14.40 -9.36
N ALA A 168 21.77 -14.05 -10.33
CA ALA A 168 22.33 -12.70 -10.46
C ALA A 168 21.24 -11.66 -10.80
N ASP A 169 20.32 -11.98 -11.73
CA ASP A 169 19.22 -11.10 -12.10
C ASP A 169 18.29 -10.80 -10.92
N VAL A 170 17.96 -11.82 -10.10
CA VAL A 170 17.19 -11.66 -8.86
C VAL A 170 17.92 -10.75 -7.88
N SER A 171 19.22 -10.98 -7.66
CA SER A 171 20.01 -10.14 -6.73
C SER A 171 20.10 -8.69 -7.18
N VAL A 172 20.26 -8.42 -8.47
CA VAL A 172 20.25 -7.06 -9.00
C VAL A 172 18.87 -6.42 -8.82
N THR A 173 17.79 -7.17 -9.09
CA THR A 173 16.41 -6.66 -8.87
C THR A 173 16.17 -6.33 -7.38
N ILE A 174 16.71 -7.14 -6.46
CA ILE A 174 16.66 -6.84 -5.02
C ILE A 174 17.45 -5.58 -4.70
N ALA A 175 18.67 -5.44 -5.23
CA ALA A 175 19.50 -4.24 -5.03
C ALA A 175 18.76 -2.99 -5.50
N ASP A 176 18.13 -3.05 -6.67
CA ASP A 176 17.30 -1.97 -7.21
C ASP A 176 16.13 -1.65 -6.26
N ALA A 177 15.43 -2.66 -5.75
CA ALA A 177 14.26 -2.47 -4.87
C ALA A 177 14.63 -1.79 -3.54
N ILE A 178 15.76 -2.18 -2.92
CA ILE A 178 16.17 -1.67 -1.60
C ILE A 178 17.00 -0.39 -1.65
N GLN A 179 17.38 0.08 -2.86
CA GLN A 179 18.09 1.35 -3.00
C GLN A 179 17.24 2.49 -2.41
N PRO A 180 17.77 3.30 -1.47
CA PRO A 180 17.00 4.39 -0.89
C PRO A 180 16.46 5.37 -1.94
N PRO A 181 15.20 5.82 -1.77
CA PRO A 181 14.30 5.62 -0.62
C PRO A 181 13.55 4.28 -0.58
N GLY A 182 13.69 3.42 -1.57
CA GLY A 182 12.96 2.21 -1.84
C GLY A 182 12.07 2.37 -3.08
N GLN A 183 11.83 1.28 -3.80
CA GLN A 183 11.08 1.33 -5.06
C GLN A 183 10.57 -0.04 -5.51
N VAL A 184 9.63 -0.02 -6.46
CA VAL A 184 9.18 -1.23 -7.14
C VAL A 184 10.24 -1.60 -8.18
N ALA A 185 10.83 -2.79 -8.08
CA ALA A 185 11.72 -3.36 -9.09
C ALA A 185 11.09 -4.61 -9.69
N MET A 186 11.16 -4.75 -11.01
CA MET A 186 10.46 -5.80 -11.74
C MET A 186 11.41 -6.75 -12.44
N LEU A 187 11.17 -8.05 -12.26
CA LEU A 187 11.86 -9.14 -12.90
C LEU A 187 10.89 -9.93 -13.78
N ILE A 188 11.09 -9.89 -15.09
CA ILE A 188 10.32 -10.65 -16.06
C ILE A 188 11.02 -11.99 -16.28
N VAL A 189 10.30 -13.09 -16.03
CA VAL A 189 10.86 -14.44 -16.05
C VAL A 189 10.14 -15.31 -17.09
N PRO A 190 10.75 -15.56 -18.26
CA PRO A 190 10.23 -16.52 -19.23
C PRO A 190 10.07 -17.92 -18.64
N ALA A 191 8.98 -18.59 -18.99
CA ALA A 191 8.58 -19.87 -18.40
C ALA A 191 9.67 -20.96 -18.57
N ASP A 192 10.33 -21.02 -19.74
CA ASP A 192 11.39 -21.99 -19.99
C ASP A 192 12.62 -21.78 -19.09
N LEU A 193 12.90 -20.57 -18.65
CA LEU A 193 13.97 -20.34 -17.69
C LEU A 193 13.60 -20.87 -16.30
N SER A 194 12.32 -20.85 -15.93
CA SER A 194 11.85 -21.37 -14.65
C SER A 194 12.03 -22.89 -14.53
N TRP A 195 11.86 -23.65 -15.61
CA TRP A 195 12.02 -25.11 -15.59
C TRP A 195 13.40 -25.60 -16.00
N SER A 196 14.24 -24.78 -16.61
CA SER A 196 15.59 -25.16 -17.02
C SER A 196 16.52 -25.33 -15.83
N ALA A 197 17.54 -26.17 -15.98
CA ALA A 197 18.63 -26.24 -15.02
C ALA A 197 19.30 -24.87 -14.90
N ALA A 198 19.53 -24.42 -13.67
CA ALA A 198 20.14 -23.13 -13.36
C ALA A 198 21.30 -23.31 -12.36
N GLU A 199 22.25 -22.38 -12.39
CA GLU A 199 23.40 -22.39 -11.53
C GLU A 199 23.15 -21.49 -10.32
N GLY A 200 23.52 -21.97 -9.16
CA GLY A 200 23.79 -21.26 -7.92
C GLY A 200 22.85 -20.11 -7.45
N VAL A 201 22.70 -20.00 -6.16
CA VAL A 201 22.02 -18.86 -5.52
C VAL A 201 22.79 -17.57 -5.82
N GLY A 202 22.08 -16.50 -6.14
CA GLY A 202 22.68 -15.19 -6.39
C GLY A 202 23.30 -14.58 -5.13
N PRO A 203 24.16 -13.56 -5.29
CA PRO A 203 24.82 -12.92 -4.15
C PRO A 203 23.82 -12.23 -3.20
N VAL A 204 24.16 -12.23 -1.91
CA VAL A 204 23.44 -11.46 -0.89
C VAL A 204 23.78 -9.98 -1.03
N ILE A 205 22.74 -9.15 -1.08
CA ILE A 205 22.88 -7.70 -1.24
C ILE A 205 22.88 -7.03 0.13
N ALA A 206 23.93 -6.25 0.41
CA ALA A 206 23.99 -5.45 1.62
C ALA A 206 22.95 -4.32 1.57
N LYS A 207 22.25 -4.10 2.69
CA LYS A 207 21.32 -2.97 2.78
C LYS A 207 22.13 -1.65 2.72
N PRO A 208 21.78 -0.73 1.82
CA PRO A 208 22.46 0.56 1.73
C PRO A 208 22.27 1.39 3.00
N GLU A 209 23.34 2.04 3.45
CA GLU A 209 23.26 3.03 4.52
C GLU A 209 22.75 4.36 3.99
N ARG A 210 21.88 5.03 4.76
CA ARG A 210 21.39 6.36 4.45
C ARG A 210 22.32 7.42 5.04
N ARG A 211 22.70 8.41 4.26
CA ARG A 211 23.57 9.50 4.70
C ARG A 211 22.79 10.51 5.53
N VAL A 212 23.41 11.06 6.54
CA VAL A 212 22.91 12.18 7.34
C VAL A 212 23.27 13.50 6.65
N ALA A 213 22.47 14.55 6.85
CA ALA A 213 22.78 15.89 6.37
C ALA A 213 24.16 16.38 6.87
N SER A 214 24.93 17.01 5.99
CA SER A 214 26.28 17.50 6.36
C SER A 214 26.22 18.62 7.40
N SER A 215 27.31 18.80 8.17
CA SER A 215 27.41 19.86 9.18
C SER A 215 27.18 21.27 8.60
N ASP A 216 27.53 21.51 7.35
CA ASP A 216 27.31 22.79 6.68
C ASP A 216 25.83 23.02 6.40
N VAL A 217 25.11 21.98 5.95
CA VAL A 217 23.66 22.02 5.75
C VAL A 217 22.94 22.24 7.08
N VAL A 218 23.37 21.51 8.15
CA VAL A 218 22.81 21.66 9.50
C VAL A 218 22.98 23.10 9.99
N ARG A 219 24.18 23.70 9.89
CA ARG A 219 24.43 25.09 10.31
C ARG A 219 23.56 26.11 9.55
N ARG A 220 23.46 25.94 8.25
CA ARG A 220 22.62 26.81 7.41
C ARG A 220 21.15 26.75 7.83
N VAL A 221 20.60 25.53 7.99
CA VAL A 221 19.21 25.32 8.36
C VAL A 221 18.93 25.77 9.80
N ALA A 222 19.87 25.60 10.72
CA ALA A 222 19.75 26.13 12.10
C ALA A 222 19.59 27.65 12.13
N GLY A 223 20.28 28.37 11.24
CA GLY A 223 20.09 29.82 11.07
C GLY A 223 18.67 30.17 10.60
N LEU A 224 18.15 29.41 9.62
CA LEU A 224 16.79 29.61 9.11
C LEU A 224 15.71 29.25 10.14
N ALA A 225 15.90 28.20 10.93
CA ALA A 225 14.93 27.70 11.91
C ALA A 225 14.60 28.74 13.01
N ARG A 226 15.43 29.76 13.21
CA ARG A 226 15.17 30.85 14.17
C ARG A 226 14.26 31.96 13.62
N ASN A 227 14.01 31.98 12.31
CA ASN A 227 13.06 32.92 11.72
C ASN A 227 11.62 32.39 11.91
N PRO A 228 10.70 33.19 12.54
CA PRO A 228 9.34 32.76 12.83
C PRO A 228 8.48 32.48 11.57
N ARG A 229 8.95 32.95 10.40
CA ARG A 229 8.33 32.66 9.10
C ARG A 229 8.98 31.48 8.38
N THR A 230 9.63 30.58 9.14
CA THR A 230 10.17 29.32 8.66
C THR A 230 9.30 28.15 9.10
N ALA A 231 9.17 27.16 8.21
CA ALA A 231 8.55 25.88 8.54
C ALA A 231 9.38 24.71 8.05
N LEU A 232 9.32 23.59 8.79
CA LEU A 232 9.76 22.26 8.34
C LEU A 232 8.56 21.56 7.70
N LEU A 233 8.76 20.92 6.56
CA LEU A 233 7.81 19.98 5.96
C LEU A 233 8.40 18.58 6.02
N LEU A 234 7.79 17.73 6.86
CA LEU A 234 8.24 16.37 7.10
C LEU A 234 7.54 15.38 6.17
N GLY A 235 8.29 14.42 5.65
CA GLY A 235 7.80 13.26 4.91
C GLY A 235 8.58 12.00 5.28
N GLY A 236 8.43 10.94 4.51
CA GLY A 236 9.21 9.72 4.62
C GLY A 236 9.43 9.20 6.04
N SER A 237 10.65 8.79 6.35
CA SER A 237 11.03 8.27 7.66
C SER A 237 11.12 9.33 8.76
N ALA A 238 11.16 10.64 8.41
CA ALA A 238 11.11 11.73 9.38
C ALA A 238 9.81 11.74 10.22
N LEU A 239 8.78 11.02 9.79
CA LEU A 239 7.52 10.84 10.52
C LEU A 239 7.54 9.65 11.49
N ASN A 240 8.68 8.99 11.70
CA ASN A 240 8.84 7.97 12.74
C ASN A 240 9.03 8.59 14.14
N PRO A 241 9.01 7.79 15.24
CA PRO A 241 9.12 8.33 16.59
C PRO A 241 10.38 9.20 16.83
N ARG A 242 11.54 8.83 16.27
CA ARG A 242 12.79 9.59 16.42
C ARG A 242 12.70 10.96 15.74
N GLY A 243 12.22 10.96 14.46
CA GLY A 243 12.09 12.19 13.70
C GLY A 243 11.05 13.13 14.29
N LEU A 244 9.89 12.60 14.72
CA LEU A 244 8.84 13.38 15.38
C LEU A 244 9.31 13.98 16.70
N ASP A 245 10.09 13.22 17.51
CA ASP A 245 10.67 13.70 18.76
C ASP A 245 11.68 14.82 18.51
N ALA A 246 12.60 14.63 17.56
CA ALA A 246 13.57 15.66 17.19
C ALA A 246 12.91 16.93 16.65
N ALA A 247 11.88 16.80 15.82
CA ALA A 247 11.13 17.93 15.29
C ALA A 247 10.37 18.70 16.40
N ALA A 248 9.82 17.96 17.38
CA ALA A 248 9.15 18.56 18.54
C ALA A 248 10.12 19.36 19.41
N ARG A 249 11.30 18.79 19.72
CA ARG A 249 12.37 19.47 20.47
C ARG A 249 12.85 20.72 19.75
N LEU A 250 13.06 20.61 18.44
CA LEU A 250 13.47 21.73 17.60
C LEU A 250 12.42 22.85 17.59
N SER A 251 11.14 22.50 17.42
CA SER A 251 10.03 23.45 17.46
C SER A 251 9.94 24.18 18.81
N ALA A 252 10.11 23.44 19.91
CA ALA A 252 10.12 24.04 21.26
C ALA A 252 11.30 24.99 21.49
N ALA A 253 12.50 24.66 20.97
CA ALA A 253 13.71 25.46 21.17
C ALA A 253 13.77 26.71 20.27
N THR A 254 13.24 26.64 19.05
CA THR A 254 13.42 27.69 18.03
C THR A 254 12.12 28.40 17.65
N GLY A 255 10.97 27.83 17.94
CA GLY A 255 9.66 28.30 17.48
C GLY A 255 9.36 27.94 16.02
N VAL A 256 10.22 27.16 15.34
CA VAL A 256 9.97 26.73 13.95
C VAL A 256 8.68 25.94 13.82
N ARG A 257 7.88 26.28 12.85
CA ARG A 257 6.63 25.56 12.56
C ARG A 257 6.95 24.20 11.93
N VAL A 258 6.16 23.18 12.24
CA VAL A 258 6.34 21.83 11.69
C VAL A 258 5.05 21.39 11.02
N TYR A 259 5.15 21.07 9.75
CA TYR A 259 4.09 20.52 8.94
C TYR A 259 4.44 19.11 8.45
N MET A 260 3.43 18.35 8.07
CA MET A 260 3.55 17.02 7.49
C MET A 260 3.03 17.06 6.05
N ALA A 261 3.77 16.45 5.13
CA ALA A 261 3.33 16.27 3.75
C ALA A 261 2.03 15.43 3.68
N ARG A 262 1.26 15.60 2.61
CA ARG A 262 -0.05 14.95 2.49
C ARG A 262 0.07 13.46 2.22
N ASN A 263 0.76 13.09 1.16
CA ASN A 263 0.79 11.72 0.66
C ASN A 263 2.06 11.01 1.15
N VAL A 264 2.01 10.52 2.38
CA VAL A 264 3.13 9.86 3.05
C VAL A 264 2.83 8.38 3.27
N ALA A 265 3.87 7.56 3.29
CA ALA A 265 3.72 6.11 3.35
C ALA A 265 3.27 5.60 4.73
N ARG A 266 3.75 6.25 5.81
CA ARG A 266 3.54 5.79 7.20
C ARG A 266 3.67 6.95 8.17
N ILE A 267 2.79 6.98 9.17
CA ILE A 267 2.75 8.02 10.19
C ILE A 267 2.63 7.36 11.56
N TRP A 268 3.47 7.70 12.50
CA TRP A 268 3.30 7.32 13.90
C TRP A 268 2.43 8.35 14.63
N SER A 269 1.32 7.92 15.21
CA SER A 269 0.27 8.76 15.76
C SER A 269 -0.16 8.28 17.15
N GLY A 270 -1.04 9.04 17.80
CA GLY A 270 -1.65 8.69 19.08
C GLY A 270 -1.09 9.46 20.28
N ARG A 271 -1.59 9.10 21.44
CA ARG A 271 -1.34 9.81 22.71
C ARG A 271 0.14 10.01 23.02
N GLY A 272 0.49 11.25 23.40
CA GLY A 272 1.85 11.60 23.81
C GLY A 272 2.86 11.70 22.66
N ARG A 273 2.42 11.59 21.39
CA ARG A 273 3.25 11.83 20.22
C ARG A 273 3.05 13.24 19.68
N PHE A 274 4.10 13.85 19.17
CA PHE A 274 4.01 15.08 18.40
C PHE A 274 3.19 14.86 17.13
N GLN A 275 2.25 15.75 16.87
CA GLN A 275 1.36 15.68 15.71
C GLN A 275 1.57 16.92 14.82
N PRO A 276 2.46 16.87 13.82
CA PRO A 276 2.59 17.94 12.86
C PRO A 276 1.27 18.18 12.12
N ARG A 277 0.93 19.45 11.85
CA ARG A 277 -0.24 19.74 11.03
C ARG A 277 -0.02 19.26 9.60
N GLN A 278 -0.95 18.45 9.10
CA GLN A 278 -0.89 17.97 7.73
C GLN A 278 -1.28 19.09 6.74
N ILE A 279 -0.58 19.18 5.61
CA ILE A 279 -0.97 20.07 4.52
C ILE A 279 -2.38 19.65 4.03
N PRO A 280 -3.35 20.57 3.96
CA PRO A 280 -4.70 20.28 3.49
C PRO A 280 -4.75 19.71 2.06
N TYR A 281 -5.80 18.93 1.76
CA TYR A 281 -6.01 18.36 0.43
C TYR A 281 -6.36 19.45 -0.60
N PHE A 282 -7.27 20.36 -0.25
CA PHE A 282 -7.66 21.44 -1.14
C PHE A 282 -6.67 22.59 -1.11
N PRO A 283 -6.43 23.25 -2.25
CA PRO A 283 -5.39 24.27 -2.36
C PRO A 283 -5.65 25.51 -1.51
N GLU A 284 -6.89 25.99 -1.36
CA GLU A 284 -7.17 27.24 -0.65
C GLU A 284 -6.76 27.17 0.83
N PRO A 285 -7.22 26.19 1.64
CA PRO A 285 -6.75 26.09 3.03
C PRO A 285 -5.25 25.77 3.11
N ALA A 286 -4.65 25.11 2.12
CA ALA A 286 -3.22 24.86 2.08
C ALA A 286 -2.42 26.15 1.81
N ILE A 287 -2.85 26.97 0.84
CA ILE A 287 -2.27 28.27 0.53
C ILE A 287 -2.38 29.20 1.74
N GLU A 288 -3.54 29.22 2.40
CA GLU A 288 -3.76 30.02 3.61
C GLU A 288 -2.85 29.57 4.77
N MET A 289 -2.66 28.25 4.96
CA MET A 289 -1.75 27.71 5.97
C MET A 289 -0.30 28.15 5.78
N LEU A 290 0.13 28.30 4.53
CA LEU A 290 1.52 28.59 4.15
C LEU A 290 1.76 30.06 3.81
N ARG A 291 0.75 30.93 3.80
CA ARG A 291 0.73 32.27 3.21
C ARG A 291 1.85 33.21 3.67
N ASP A 292 2.29 33.08 4.91
CA ASP A 292 3.27 33.99 5.56
C ASP A 292 4.68 33.40 5.62
N LEU A 293 4.92 32.24 4.98
CA LEU A 293 6.21 31.59 4.98
C LEU A 293 7.22 32.35 4.09
N GLU A 294 8.40 32.60 4.64
CA GLU A 294 9.59 33.02 3.91
C GLU A 294 10.51 31.85 3.58
N ASN A 295 10.53 30.83 4.43
CA ASN A 295 11.38 29.64 4.24
C ASN A 295 10.56 28.37 4.49
N LEU A 296 10.67 27.42 3.58
CA LEU A 296 10.14 26.07 3.72
C LEU A 296 11.28 25.07 3.57
N ILE A 297 11.57 24.36 4.64
CA ILE A 297 12.66 23.39 4.74
C ILE A 297 12.07 21.99 4.58
N LEU A 298 12.51 21.27 3.57
CA LEU A 298 12.03 19.93 3.23
C LEU A 298 12.88 18.86 3.91
N VAL A 299 12.22 17.92 4.59
CA VAL A 299 12.83 16.77 5.26
C VAL A 299 12.17 15.50 4.74
N GLU A 300 12.82 14.79 3.86
CA GLU A 300 12.27 13.64 3.13
C GLU A 300 10.89 13.97 2.50
N ALA A 301 10.72 15.18 2.04
CA ALA A 301 9.49 15.68 1.44
C ALA A 301 9.77 16.39 0.12
N LYS A 302 8.75 16.45 -0.72
CA LYS A 302 8.74 17.27 -1.93
C LYS A 302 8.00 18.58 -1.67
N PRO A 303 8.27 19.65 -2.44
CA PRO A 303 7.50 20.88 -2.35
C PRO A 303 6.00 20.62 -2.44
N PRO A 304 5.16 21.33 -1.65
CA PRO A 304 3.73 21.08 -1.65
C PRO A 304 3.06 21.62 -2.92
N VAL A 305 2.29 20.73 -3.57
CA VAL A 305 1.50 21.04 -4.78
C VAL A 305 0.05 20.61 -4.58
N SER A 306 -0.87 21.25 -5.28
CA SER A 306 -2.27 20.86 -5.34
C SER A 306 -2.41 19.46 -5.95
N PHE A 307 -3.36 18.68 -5.48
CA PHE A 307 -3.62 17.35 -6.02
C PHE A 307 -4.14 17.43 -7.45
N PHE A 308 -5.04 18.37 -7.71
CA PHE A 308 -5.55 18.71 -9.05
C PHE A 308 -5.38 20.20 -9.35
N GLY A 309 -5.41 20.55 -10.64
CA GLY A 309 -5.49 21.93 -11.08
C GLY A 309 -6.94 22.45 -11.00
N TYR A 310 -7.15 23.65 -10.48
CA TYR A 310 -8.46 24.28 -10.40
C TYR A 310 -8.45 25.63 -11.13
N PRO A 311 -9.56 26.05 -11.77
CA PRO A 311 -9.65 27.34 -12.44
C PRO A 311 -9.34 28.49 -11.49
N GLY A 312 -8.40 29.35 -11.87
CA GLY A 312 -8.04 30.54 -11.10
C GLY A 312 -7.26 30.29 -9.79
N ILE A 313 -6.90 29.04 -9.48
CA ILE A 313 -6.16 28.70 -8.26
C ILE A 313 -4.80 28.13 -8.66
N ARG A 314 -3.74 28.65 -8.04
CA ARG A 314 -2.37 28.17 -8.31
C ARG A 314 -2.18 26.74 -7.80
N GLY A 315 -1.49 25.90 -8.58
CA GLY A 315 -1.15 24.52 -8.18
C GLY A 315 0.07 24.44 -7.25
N TRP A 316 0.91 25.46 -7.23
CA TRP A 316 2.04 25.60 -6.29
C TRP A 316 1.56 26.24 -5.00
N LEU A 317 1.67 25.52 -3.86
CA LEU A 317 1.00 25.93 -2.62
C LEU A 317 1.83 26.86 -1.76
N ALA A 318 3.16 26.81 -1.84
CA ALA A 318 4.03 27.74 -1.14
C ALA A 318 3.92 29.16 -1.75
N PRO A 319 4.16 30.25 -0.97
CA PRO A 319 4.27 31.59 -1.53
C PRO A 319 5.34 31.69 -2.62
N GLU A 320 5.14 32.54 -3.63
CA GLU A 320 6.09 32.71 -4.75
C GLU A 320 7.48 33.16 -4.27
N ASN A 321 7.53 33.99 -3.24
CA ASN A 321 8.75 34.50 -2.62
C ASN A 321 9.29 33.61 -1.49
N CYS A 322 8.68 32.46 -1.22
CA CYS A 322 9.15 31.52 -0.20
C CYS A 322 10.38 30.76 -0.71
N ALA A 323 11.50 30.87 0.00
CA ALA A 323 12.69 30.10 -0.27
C ALA A 323 12.48 28.63 0.16
N ILE A 324 12.61 27.70 -0.80
CA ILE A 324 12.51 26.27 -0.52
C ILE A 324 13.91 25.68 -0.45
N SER A 325 14.20 25.00 0.66
CA SER A 325 15.51 24.38 0.91
C SER A 325 15.37 22.91 1.25
N GLN A 326 16.10 22.05 0.56
CA GLN A 326 16.22 20.64 0.93
C GLN A 326 17.20 20.53 2.11
N PHE A 327 16.75 19.89 3.20
CA PHE A 327 17.56 19.59 4.38
C PHE A 327 18.01 18.14 4.39
N ALA A 328 17.09 17.22 4.18
CA ALA A 328 17.38 15.81 3.94
C ALA A 328 16.56 15.34 2.76
N ASP A 329 17.22 14.74 1.76
CA ASP A 329 16.57 14.14 0.60
C ASP A 329 15.87 12.82 0.98
N LEU A 330 15.04 12.30 0.09
CA LEU A 330 14.30 11.05 0.32
C LEU A 330 15.21 9.83 0.54
N ASP A 331 16.43 9.85 0.01
CA ASP A 331 17.45 8.81 0.15
C ASP A 331 18.36 8.99 1.38
N GLN A 332 18.17 10.07 2.16
CA GLN A 332 18.93 10.38 3.36
C GLN A 332 18.20 9.95 4.63
N ASP A 333 18.90 9.92 5.77
CA ASP A 333 18.34 9.66 7.10
C ASP A 333 17.77 10.97 7.70
N GLY A 334 16.49 11.22 7.44
CA GLY A 334 15.77 12.39 7.94
C GLY A 334 15.72 12.46 9.46
N PRO A 335 15.39 11.37 10.19
CA PRO A 335 15.43 11.34 11.65
C PRO A 335 16.80 11.72 12.22
N ALA A 336 17.89 11.11 11.77
CA ALA A 336 19.23 11.44 12.25
C ALA A 336 19.64 12.88 11.89
N SER A 337 19.22 13.37 10.72
CA SER A 337 19.45 14.76 10.30
C SER A 337 18.69 15.74 11.21
N LEU A 338 17.44 15.44 11.58
CA LEU A 338 16.66 16.25 12.53
C LEU A 338 17.25 16.22 13.93
N GLU A 339 17.76 15.07 14.40
CA GLU A 339 18.47 14.96 15.68
C GLU A 339 19.71 15.85 15.70
N ALA A 340 20.54 15.79 14.65
CA ALA A 340 21.72 16.65 14.52
C ALA A 340 21.36 18.15 14.49
N LEU A 341 20.25 18.52 13.82
CA LEU A 341 19.76 19.89 13.79
C LEU A 341 19.26 20.35 15.17
N ALA A 342 18.51 19.51 15.88
CA ALA A 342 18.01 19.80 17.22
C ALA A 342 19.18 19.98 18.22
N GLU A 343 20.18 19.12 18.16
CA GLU A 343 21.40 19.24 18.96
C GLU A 343 22.15 20.53 18.66
N HIS A 344 22.37 20.87 17.39
CA HIS A 344 23.04 22.10 16.97
C HIS A 344 22.29 23.36 17.44
N CYS A 345 20.95 23.32 17.49
CA CYS A 345 20.12 24.42 18.00
C CYS A 345 20.08 24.50 19.53
N GLY A 346 20.73 23.59 20.25
CA GLY A 346 20.69 23.51 21.70
C GLY A 346 19.33 23.09 22.26
N ALA A 347 18.55 22.32 21.48
CA ALA A 347 17.26 21.81 21.94
C ALA A 347 17.43 20.83 23.11
N ALA A 348 16.47 20.82 24.03
CA ALA A 348 16.47 19.91 25.16
C ALA A 348 16.59 18.44 24.71
N SER A 349 17.15 17.59 25.56
CA SER A 349 17.35 16.15 25.27
C SER A 349 16.05 15.36 25.18
N ALA A 350 14.97 15.87 25.78
CA ALA A 350 13.63 15.26 25.72
C ALA A 350 12.64 16.20 25.05
N ALA A 351 11.72 15.62 24.28
CA ALA A 351 10.63 16.38 23.69
C ALA A 351 9.68 16.91 24.78
N PRO A 352 9.03 18.07 24.53
CA PRO A 352 7.97 18.54 25.42
C PRO A 352 6.84 17.50 25.46
N GLY A 353 6.23 17.34 26.63
CA GLY A 353 5.04 16.50 26.76
C GLY A 353 3.87 17.07 25.97
N PHE A 354 3.21 16.22 25.18
CA PHE A 354 2.02 16.60 24.43
C PHE A 354 0.77 16.22 25.22
N GLY A 355 -0.09 17.22 25.41
CA GLY A 355 -1.33 17.03 26.16
C GLY A 355 -2.26 16.03 25.47
N TYR A 356 -2.83 15.16 26.26
CA TYR A 356 -3.92 14.26 25.87
C TYR A 356 -5.27 14.94 26.16
N LYS A 357 -6.16 14.91 25.17
CA LYS A 357 -7.54 15.33 25.36
C LYS A 357 -8.42 14.08 25.46
N PRO A 358 -9.06 13.81 26.60
CA PRO A 358 -9.99 12.70 26.71
C PRO A 358 -11.06 12.76 25.63
N VAL A 359 -11.26 11.64 24.94
CA VAL A 359 -12.34 11.50 23.95
C VAL A 359 -13.51 10.84 24.66
N THR A 360 -14.68 11.47 24.58
CA THR A 360 -15.93 10.90 25.12
C THR A 360 -16.77 10.33 23.98
N VAL A 361 -17.42 9.20 24.22
CA VAL A 361 -18.40 8.67 23.27
C VAL A 361 -19.56 9.66 23.21
N PRO A 362 -20.05 10.02 22.02
CA PRO A 362 -21.26 10.82 21.90
C PRO A 362 -22.48 10.02 22.39
N ASP A 363 -23.54 10.73 22.73
CA ASP A 363 -24.84 10.13 23.02
C ASP A 363 -25.32 9.31 21.81
N ASP A 364 -26.22 8.34 22.06
CA ASP A 364 -26.79 7.55 20.99
C ASP A 364 -27.60 8.41 20.02
N GLY A 365 -27.59 7.99 18.76
CA GLY A 365 -28.25 8.68 17.66
C GLY A 365 -27.79 8.16 16.31
N PRO A 366 -28.15 8.84 15.21
CA PRO A 366 -27.68 8.47 13.87
C PRO A 366 -26.14 8.43 13.82
N LEU A 367 -25.62 7.46 13.05
CA LEU A 367 -24.18 7.27 12.92
C LEU A 367 -23.54 8.43 12.13
N THR A 368 -22.67 9.18 12.78
CA THR A 368 -21.93 10.30 12.19
C THR A 368 -20.44 9.98 12.07
N LEU A 369 -19.75 10.66 11.14
CA LEU A 369 -18.30 10.49 10.96
C LEU A 369 -17.51 10.90 12.21
N ASP A 370 -17.93 11.97 12.89
CA ASP A 370 -17.36 12.39 14.19
C ASP A 370 -17.54 11.32 15.26
N GLY A 371 -18.76 10.75 15.35
CA GLY A 371 -19.06 9.68 16.30
C GLY A 371 -18.25 8.41 16.05
N ILE A 372 -18.08 8.01 14.79
CA ILE A 372 -17.21 6.89 14.40
C ILE A 372 -15.77 7.17 14.85
N GLY A 373 -15.24 8.35 14.55
CA GLY A 373 -13.88 8.74 14.92
C GLY A 373 -13.66 8.69 16.43
N ARG A 374 -14.63 9.13 17.24
CA ARG A 374 -14.57 9.05 18.71
C ARG A 374 -14.58 7.61 19.20
N VAL A 375 -15.47 6.77 18.68
CA VAL A 375 -15.53 5.34 19.04
C VAL A 375 -14.22 4.65 18.73
N ILE A 376 -13.66 4.86 17.54
CA ILE A 376 -12.36 4.31 17.16
C ILE A 376 -11.27 4.80 18.13
N ALA A 377 -11.20 6.10 18.40
CA ALA A 377 -10.18 6.67 19.28
C ALA A 377 -10.20 6.11 20.71
N ILE A 378 -11.38 5.76 21.22
CA ILE A 378 -11.54 5.17 22.57
C ILE A 378 -11.12 3.70 22.60
N HIS A 379 -11.47 2.93 21.57
CA HIS A 379 -11.34 1.48 21.58
C HIS A 379 -10.17 0.94 20.76
N LEU A 380 -9.43 1.80 20.01
CA LEU A 380 -8.26 1.39 19.25
C LEU A 380 -7.19 0.83 20.20
N PRO A 381 -6.72 -0.41 20.01
CA PRO A 381 -5.67 -0.97 20.87
C PRO A 381 -4.32 -0.30 20.65
N GLU A 382 -3.45 -0.40 21.66
CA GLU A 382 -2.07 0.06 21.57
C GLU A 382 -1.36 -0.68 20.44
N ASP A 383 -0.49 0.03 19.71
CA ASP A 383 0.28 -0.46 18.58
C ASP A 383 -0.52 -0.99 17.38
N ALA A 384 -1.80 -0.62 17.26
CA ALA A 384 -2.60 -0.96 16.07
C ALA A 384 -1.98 -0.38 14.79
N LEU A 385 -2.24 -1.05 13.66
CA LEU A 385 -1.96 -0.54 12.31
C LEU A 385 -3.27 -0.08 11.66
N VAL A 386 -3.32 1.13 11.15
CA VAL A 386 -4.52 1.71 10.53
C VAL A 386 -4.26 1.98 9.07
N SER A 387 -4.79 1.14 8.19
CA SER A 387 -4.81 1.36 6.75
C SER A 387 -6.02 2.23 6.40
N GLU A 388 -5.82 3.36 5.71
CA GLU A 388 -6.87 4.37 5.59
C GLU A 388 -7.13 4.84 4.16
N GLU A 389 -8.37 4.70 3.73
CA GLU A 389 -8.88 5.17 2.44
C GLU A 389 -10.36 5.60 2.52
N MET A 390 -10.69 6.41 3.51
CA MET A 390 -12.06 6.89 3.71
C MET A 390 -12.46 8.02 2.75
N VAL A 391 -11.55 8.48 1.91
CA VAL A 391 -11.72 9.55 0.92
C VAL A 391 -12.37 10.80 1.53
N SER A 392 -13.62 11.12 1.18
CA SER A 392 -14.35 12.30 1.70
C SER A 392 -14.74 12.18 3.19
N SER A 393 -14.69 10.99 3.76
CA SER A 393 -15.01 10.75 5.18
C SER A 393 -13.81 10.85 6.12
N SER A 394 -12.59 11.10 5.59
CA SER A 394 -11.34 11.01 6.36
C SER A 394 -11.21 12.04 7.47
N GLU A 395 -11.46 13.32 7.17
CA GLU A 395 -11.11 14.44 8.08
C GLU A 395 -11.81 14.35 9.44
N PRO A 396 -13.14 14.17 9.53
CA PRO A 396 -13.82 14.07 10.83
C PRO A 396 -13.39 12.86 11.67
N VAL A 397 -13.08 11.74 11.02
CA VAL A 397 -12.63 10.51 11.70
C VAL A 397 -11.21 10.68 12.24
N LEU A 398 -10.28 11.15 11.39
CA LEU A 398 -8.86 11.27 11.74
C LEU A 398 -8.58 12.34 12.80
N ALA A 399 -9.46 13.35 12.93
CA ALA A 399 -9.34 14.38 13.94
C ALA A 399 -9.26 13.82 15.38
N HIS A 400 -9.85 12.65 15.64
CA HIS A 400 -9.84 12.01 16.96
C HIS A 400 -8.67 11.06 17.18
N LEU A 401 -8.03 10.56 16.12
CA LEU A 401 -6.97 9.53 16.24
C LEU A 401 -5.70 10.07 16.92
N ALA A 402 -5.44 11.35 16.90
CA ALA A 402 -4.35 11.95 17.67
C ALA A 402 -4.44 11.68 19.18
N ASN A 403 -5.65 11.47 19.70
CA ASN A 403 -5.94 11.17 21.10
C ASN A 403 -6.20 9.68 21.38
N ALA A 404 -6.16 8.82 20.35
CA ALA A 404 -6.27 7.37 20.48
C ALA A 404 -5.02 6.76 21.15
N ALA A 405 -5.05 5.48 21.44
CA ALA A 405 -3.85 4.71 21.78
C ALA A 405 -2.75 4.91 20.72
N ARG A 406 -1.49 4.68 21.06
CA ARG A 406 -0.39 4.77 20.09
C ARG A 406 -0.61 3.79 18.96
N HIS A 407 -0.49 4.25 17.74
CA HIS A 407 -0.76 3.47 16.54
C HIS A 407 0.04 4.01 15.36
N GLU A 408 -0.01 3.29 14.27
CA GLU A 408 0.60 3.69 13.01
C GLU A 408 -0.47 3.79 11.93
N ARG A 409 -0.36 4.80 11.09
CA ARG A 409 -1.28 5.04 9.98
C ARG A 409 -0.58 4.77 8.66
N LEU A 410 -1.29 4.14 7.73
CA LEU A 410 -0.84 3.78 6.38
C LEU A 410 -1.80 4.41 5.35
N PRO A 411 -1.63 5.70 5.05
CA PRO A 411 -2.52 6.42 4.14
C PRO A 411 -2.36 6.02 2.67
N VAL A 412 -3.33 6.43 1.84
CA VAL A 412 -3.21 6.38 0.37
C VAL A 412 -2.10 7.33 -0.09
N THR A 413 -1.16 6.80 -0.88
CA THR A 413 0.04 7.54 -1.30
C THR A 413 -0.04 8.09 -2.71
N GLY A 414 -0.57 7.32 -3.66
CA GLY A 414 -0.62 7.69 -5.08
C GLY A 414 -1.98 8.21 -5.55
N GLY A 415 -3.02 8.13 -4.71
CA GLY A 415 -4.37 8.54 -5.06
C GLY A 415 -5.15 7.52 -5.89
N SER A 416 -4.58 6.36 -6.23
CA SER A 416 -5.31 5.26 -6.83
C SER A 416 -6.13 4.55 -5.76
N ILE A 417 -7.47 4.60 -5.89
CA ILE A 417 -8.39 3.98 -4.92
C ILE A 417 -8.39 2.45 -5.01
N GLY A 418 -8.81 1.78 -3.92
CA GLY A 418 -8.71 0.33 -3.75
C GLY A 418 -7.38 -0.10 -3.14
N GLN A 419 -6.73 0.77 -2.34
CA GLN A 419 -5.45 0.49 -1.68
C GLN A 419 -5.60 -0.04 -0.26
N ALA A 420 -6.58 0.47 0.54
CA ALA A 420 -6.55 0.21 1.98
C ALA A 420 -6.77 -1.27 2.34
N LEU A 421 -7.66 -1.98 1.65
CA LEU A 421 -7.87 -3.42 1.92
C LEU A 421 -6.62 -4.26 1.63
N PRO A 422 -5.96 -4.15 0.45
CA PRO A 422 -4.71 -4.86 0.19
C PRO A 422 -3.57 -4.48 1.13
N VAL A 423 -3.40 -3.19 1.43
CA VAL A 423 -2.38 -2.72 2.39
C VAL A 423 -2.62 -3.33 3.78
N ALA A 424 -3.89 -3.44 4.21
CA ALA A 424 -4.23 -4.12 5.46
C ALA A 424 -3.87 -5.61 5.44
N VAL A 425 -4.05 -6.31 4.30
CA VAL A 425 -3.57 -7.70 4.12
C VAL A 425 -2.07 -7.78 4.36
N GLY A 426 -1.29 -6.94 3.66
CA GLY A 426 0.16 -6.91 3.79
C GLY A 426 0.64 -6.59 5.20
N ALA A 427 0.02 -5.60 5.84
CA ALA A 427 0.32 -5.19 7.20
C ALA A 427 0.04 -6.32 8.22
N ALA A 428 -1.08 -7.05 8.06
CA ALA A 428 -1.43 -8.15 8.95
C ALA A 428 -0.54 -9.40 8.73
N VAL A 429 -0.10 -9.66 7.50
CA VAL A 429 0.90 -10.70 7.21
C VAL A 429 2.26 -10.35 7.83
N ALA A 430 2.63 -9.07 7.81
CA ALA A 430 3.88 -8.55 8.38
C ALA A 430 3.90 -8.58 9.91
N CYS A 431 2.76 -8.32 10.55
CA CYS A 431 2.63 -8.21 12.01
C CYS A 431 1.40 -9.00 12.51
N PRO A 432 1.46 -10.33 12.56
CA PRO A 432 0.31 -11.18 12.90
C PRO A 432 -0.23 -10.94 14.32
N ASP A 433 0.61 -10.46 15.23
CA ASP A 433 0.26 -10.20 16.64
C ASP A 433 -0.38 -8.81 16.86
N ARG A 434 -0.41 -7.96 15.84
CA ARG A 434 -0.99 -6.62 15.92
C ARG A 434 -2.38 -6.60 15.30
N LYS A 435 -3.28 -5.81 15.88
CA LYS A 435 -4.59 -5.52 15.26
C LYS A 435 -4.38 -4.58 14.08
N VAL A 436 -4.92 -4.95 12.92
CA VAL A 436 -4.99 -4.07 11.75
C VAL A 436 -6.42 -3.56 11.61
N LEU A 437 -6.57 -2.26 11.47
CA LEU A 437 -7.84 -1.59 11.19
C LEU A 437 -7.78 -1.07 9.74
N ALA A 438 -8.65 -1.56 8.88
CA ALA A 438 -8.84 -1.05 7.52
C ALA A 438 -10.05 -0.10 7.51
N LEU A 439 -9.82 1.18 7.25
CA LEU A 439 -10.85 2.22 7.13
C LEU A 439 -11.05 2.52 5.65
N GLU A 440 -12.18 2.09 5.07
CA GLU A 440 -12.37 2.03 3.63
C GLU A 440 -13.68 2.69 3.21
N ALA A 441 -13.70 3.42 2.10
CA ALA A 441 -14.93 3.92 1.51
C ALA A 441 -15.63 2.81 0.70
N ASP A 442 -16.97 2.84 0.67
CA ASP A 442 -17.78 1.82 -0.01
C ASP A 442 -17.46 1.66 -1.49
N GLY A 443 -17.29 2.76 -2.20
CA GLY A 443 -16.93 2.73 -3.63
C GLY A 443 -15.50 2.31 -3.88
N SER A 444 -14.55 2.72 -3.02
CA SER A 444 -13.12 2.37 -3.15
C SER A 444 -12.87 0.89 -2.88
N GLY A 445 -13.52 0.33 -1.86
CA GLY A 445 -13.37 -1.07 -1.48
C GLY A 445 -13.79 -2.04 -2.60
N MET A 446 -14.70 -1.63 -3.50
CA MET A 446 -15.12 -2.45 -4.65
C MET A 446 -14.00 -2.74 -5.66
N TYR A 447 -12.94 -1.93 -5.69
CA TYR A 447 -11.81 -2.15 -6.59
C TYR A 447 -10.98 -3.37 -6.21
N THR A 448 -10.94 -3.72 -4.91
CA THR A 448 -10.08 -4.79 -4.38
C THR A 448 -10.77 -5.62 -3.30
N LEU A 449 -12.08 -5.76 -3.37
CA LEU A 449 -12.87 -6.52 -2.38
C LEU A 449 -12.38 -7.97 -2.19
N GLN A 450 -11.67 -8.54 -3.18
CA GLN A 450 -11.05 -9.86 -3.12
C GLN A 450 -10.02 -9.98 -1.98
N ALA A 451 -9.51 -8.85 -1.47
CA ALA A 451 -8.68 -8.82 -0.27
C ALA A 451 -9.37 -9.43 0.96
N LEU A 452 -10.71 -9.31 1.06
CA LEU A 452 -11.48 -9.93 2.13
C LEU A 452 -11.36 -11.45 2.12
N TRP A 453 -11.36 -12.06 0.93
CA TRP A 453 -11.14 -13.50 0.80
C TRP A 453 -9.73 -13.91 1.27
N THR A 454 -8.70 -13.14 0.90
CA THR A 454 -7.34 -13.39 1.37
C THR A 454 -7.25 -13.23 2.89
N MET A 455 -7.91 -12.22 3.47
CA MET A 455 -7.98 -12.05 4.93
C MET A 455 -8.60 -13.28 5.60
N ALA A 456 -9.69 -13.81 5.04
CA ALA A 456 -10.36 -15.00 5.57
C ALA A 456 -9.50 -16.26 5.44
N ARG A 457 -8.92 -16.48 4.26
CA ARG A 457 -8.05 -17.64 3.98
C ARG A 457 -6.86 -17.71 4.93
N GLU A 458 -6.19 -16.59 5.15
CA GLU A 458 -5.00 -16.48 6.00
C GLU A 458 -5.34 -16.25 7.48
N ASN A 459 -6.63 -16.17 7.82
CA ASN A 459 -7.13 -15.84 9.17
C ASN A 459 -6.47 -14.60 9.77
N LEU A 460 -6.37 -13.53 8.98
CA LEU A 460 -5.66 -12.32 9.35
C LEU A 460 -6.40 -11.51 10.42
N ASN A 461 -5.67 -10.93 11.35
CA ASN A 461 -6.22 -10.11 12.44
C ASN A 461 -6.61 -8.70 11.97
N VAL A 462 -7.58 -8.61 11.04
CA VAL A 462 -8.04 -7.37 10.42
C VAL A 462 -9.48 -7.05 10.79
N LEU A 463 -9.73 -5.84 11.27
CA LEU A 463 -11.06 -5.25 11.35
C LEU A 463 -11.23 -4.25 10.22
N THR A 464 -12.17 -4.50 9.33
CA THR A 464 -12.55 -3.59 8.24
C THR A 464 -13.77 -2.77 8.65
N VAL A 465 -13.71 -1.45 8.48
CA VAL A 465 -14.88 -0.55 8.60
C VAL A 465 -15.13 0.07 7.23
N ILE A 466 -16.29 -0.22 6.64
CA ILE A 466 -16.73 0.36 5.38
C ILE A 466 -17.62 1.56 5.65
N PHE A 467 -17.22 2.72 5.15
CA PHE A 467 -18.00 3.96 5.23
C PHE A 467 -19.00 3.99 4.07
N ALA A 468 -20.20 3.46 4.30
CA ALA A 468 -21.23 3.31 3.29
C ALA A 468 -22.08 4.59 3.17
N ASN A 469 -21.65 5.51 2.30
CA ASN A 469 -22.40 6.72 1.94
C ASN A 469 -23.14 6.58 0.59
N ARG A 470 -22.99 5.45 -0.09
CA ARG A 470 -23.64 5.08 -1.35
C ARG A 470 -23.36 6.01 -2.51
N ARG A 471 -22.23 6.72 -2.47
CA ARG A 471 -21.92 7.75 -3.45
C ARG A 471 -20.43 8.00 -3.58
N TYR A 472 -19.96 8.26 -4.78
CA TYR A 472 -18.64 8.84 -5.00
C TYR A 472 -18.65 10.33 -4.63
N ARG A 473 -18.82 10.64 -3.33
CA ARG A 473 -19.03 12.00 -2.80
C ARG A 473 -17.89 12.97 -3.16
N ILE A 474 -16.66 12.49 -3.29
CA ILE A 474 -15.55 13.35 -3.71
C ILE A 474 -15.79 13.94 -5.10
N LEU A 475 -16.46 13.22 -6.00
CA LEU A 475 -16.76 13.71 -7.35
C LEU A 475 -17.81 14.83 -7.34
N ASP A 476 -18.77 14.81 -6.40
CA ASP A 476 -19.69 15.94 -6.17
C ASP A 476 -18.90 17.23 -5.83
N ILE A 477 -17.92 17.09 -4.94
CA ILE A 477 -17.09 18.21 -4.48
C ILE A 477 -16.27 18.74 -5.64
N GLU A 478 -15.60 17.85 -6.36
CA GLU A 478 -14.70 18.20 -7.47
C GLU A 478 -15.45 18.83 -8.65
N MET A 479 -16.64 18.35 -8.99
CA MET A 479 -17.44 18.94 -10.05
C MET A 479 -17.79 20.41 -9.77
N ARG A 480 -18.22 20.72 -8.54
CA ARG A 480 -18.49 22.11 -8.13
C ARG A 480 -17.24 22.98 -8.17
N ARG A 481 -16.10 22.42 -7.78
CA ARG A 481 -14.82 23.13 -7.73
C ARG A 481 -14.24 23.42 -9.09
N THR A 482 -14.45 22.53 -10.07
CA THR A 482 -13.99 22.71 -11.45
C THR A 482 -14.90 23.62 -12.28
N GLY A 483 -16.04 24.06 -11.70
CA GLY A 483 -17.00 24.95 -12.39
C GLY A 483 -17.83 24.22 -13.45
N ALA A 484 -17.94 22.89 -13.37
CA ALA A 484 -18.85 22.15 -14.22
C ALA A 484 -20.31 22.50 -13.87
N ASP A 485 -21.11 22.84 -14.88
CA ASP A 485 -22.50 23.23 -14.72
C ASP A 485 -23.35 22.06 -14.22
N GLY A 486 -23.64 22.06 -12.94
CA GLY A 486 -24.66 21.28 -12.26
C GLY A 486 -24.79 19.78 -12.63
N PHE A 487 -25.37 19.03 -11.73
CA PHE A 487 -25.70 17.64 -11.98
C PHE A 487 -27.10 17.52 -12.58
N GLY A 488 -27.20 17.24 -13.88
CA GLY A 488 -28.40 16.65 -14.45
C GLY A 488 -28.57 15.20 -13.96
N GLU A 489 -29.69 14.60 -14.25
CA GLU A 489 -30.02 13.23 -13.82
C GLU A 489 -28.96 12.20 -14.26
N ILE A 490 -28.49 12.29 -15.50
CA ILE A 490 -27.50 11.36 -16.06
C ILE A 490 -26.16 11.47 -15.30
N ALA A 491 -25.65 12.69 -15.12
CA ALA A 491 -24.39 12.91 -14.41
C ALA A 491 -24.50 12.44 -12.94
N ASN A 492 -25.64 12.69 -12.31
CA ASN A 492 -25.89 12.25 -10.94
C ASN A 492 -25.88 10.72 -10.81
N ASN A 493 -26.45 10.00 -11.80
CA ASN A 493 -26.44 8.55 -11.85
C ASN A 493 -25.03 7.95 -11.99
N MET A 494 -24.06 8.68 -12.55
CA MET A 494 -22.67 8.21 -12.71
C MET A 494 -21.87 8.20 -11.40
N ILE A 495 -22.34 8.86 -10.37
CA ILE A 495 -21.68 8.94 -9.07
C ILE A 495 -22.53 8.35 -7.93
N ASP A 496 -23.76 7.96 -8.23
CA ASP A 496 -24.66 7.24 -7.32
C ASP A 496 -24.38 5.74 -7.40
N ILE A 497 -23.90 5.15 -6.32
CA ILE A 497 -23.65 3.70 -6.18
C ILE A 497 -24.64 3.03 -5.22
N GLY A 498 -25.77 3.70 -4.94
CA GLY A 498 -26.84 3.19 -4.09
C GLY A 498 -27.96 2.46 -4.85
N ARG A 499 -27.84 2.28 -6.18
CA ARG A 499 -28.89 1.62 -7.01
C ARG A 499 -28.29 0.60 -7.99
N PRO A 500 -28.22 -0.70 -7.66
CA PRO A 500 -28.56 -1.28 -6.34
C PRO A 500 -27.57 -0.89 -5.24
N ASP A 501 -28.01 -0.93 -3.99
CA ASP A 501 -27.15 -0.72 -2.84
C ASP A 501 -26.10 -1.83 -2.73
N LEU A 502 -24.89 -1.47 -2.33
CA LEU A 502 -23.81 -2.42 -2.10
C LEU A 502 -24.05 -3.07 -0.72
N ASP A 503 -24.50 -4.31 -0.67
CA ASP A 503 -24.63 -5.06 0.58
C ASP A 503 -23.26 -5.61 1.04
N TRP A 504 -22.49 -4.75 1.70
CA TRP A 504 -21.15 -5.11 2.18
C TRP A 504 -21.15 -6.26 3.18
N VAL A 505 -22.23 -6.43 3.95
CA VAL A 505 -22.39 -7.58 4.85
C VAL A 505 -22.47 -8.88 4.07
N SER A 506 -23.28 -8.93 3.01
CA SER A 506 -23.40 -10.11 2.16
C SER A 506 -22.12 -10.38 1.36
N LEU A 507 -21.48 -9.34 0.82
CA LEU A 507 -20.21 -9.45 0.10
C LEU A 507 -19.11 -10.03 1.02
N ALA A 508 -18.97 -9.51 2.23
CA ALA A 508 -17.98 -9.99 3.19
C ALA A 508 -18.23 -11.45 3.59
N LYS A 509 -19.49 -11.81 3.88
CA LYS A 509 -19.86 -13.20 4.19
C LYS A 509 -19.57 -14.15 3.02
N GLY A 510 -19.83 -13.71 1.78
CA GLY A 510 -19.48 -14.47 0.57
C GLY A 510 -17.98 -14.69 0.40
N MET A 511 -17.16 -13.79 0.95
CA MET A 511 -15.69 -13.89 0.99
C MET A 511 -15.17 -14.61 2.25
N GLY A 512 -16.05 -15.13 3.12
CA GLY A 512 -15.67 -15.85 4.33
C GLY A 512 -15.38 -14.97 5.55
N VAL A 513 -15.71 -13.68 5.51
CA VAL A 513 -15.50 -12.72 6.60
C VAL A 513 -16.81 -12.52 7.38
N SER A 514 -16.76 -12.62 8.71
CA SER A 514 -17.89 -12.26 9.56
C SER A 514 -18.16 -10.77 9.50
N ALA A 515 -19.42 -10.39 9.25
CA ALA A 515 -19.77 -8.99 9.02
C ALA A 515 -21.08 -8.59 9.70
N THR A 516 -21.15 -7.32 10.11
CA THR A 516 -22.31 -6.66 10.71
C THR A 516 -22.53 -5.29 10.05
N ARG A 517 -23.72 -4.70 10.30
CA ARG A 517 -24.07 -3.34 9.83
C ARG A 517 -24.45 -2.50 11.03
N ALA A 518 -24.01 -1.25 11.05
CA ALA A 518 -24.38 -0.28 12.07
C ALA A 518 -24.90 1.01 11.42
N ALA A 519 -26.00 1.55 11.97
CA ALA A 519 -26.64 2.80 11.56
C ALA A 519 -26.75 3.80 12.70
N THR A 520 -26.48 3.40 13.93
CA THR A 520 -26.44 4.25 15.14
C THR A 520 -25.09 4.20 15.83
N ILE A 521 -24.81 5.19 16.66
CA ILE A 521 -23.58 5.26 17.47
C ILE A 521 -23.48 4.08 18.43
N ALA A 522 -24.57 3.72 19.10
CA ALA A 522 -24.60 2.62 20.05
C ALA A 522 -24.32 1.28 19.36
N GLU A 523 -24.95 1.01 18.19
CA GLU A 523 -24.67 -0.19 17.40
C GLU A 523 -23.22 -0.27 16.97
N PHE A 524 -22.67 0.83 16.42
CA PHE A 524 -21.30 0.88 15.96
C PHE A 524 -20.32 0.64 17.12
N GLN A 525 -20.52 1.30 18.26
CA GLN A 525 -19.66 1.14 19.42
C GLN A 525 -19.66 -0.30 19.95
N ALA A 526 -20.84 -0.92 20.08
CA ALA A 526 -20.93 -2.30 20.54
C ALA A 526 -20.22 -3.27 19.58
N GLN A 527 -20.50 -3.15 18.28
CA GLN A 527 -19.90 -3.98 17.24
C GLN A 527 -18.39 -3.76 17.12
N PHE A 528 -17.93 -2.50 17.20
CA PHE A 528 -16.50 -2.17 17.10
C PHE A 528 -15.72 -2.76 18.28
N ARG A 529 -16.22 -2.60 19.51
CA ARG A 529 -15.60 -3.15 20.71
C ARG A 529 -15.47 -4.68 20.64
N ASP A 530 -16.53 -5.36 20.20
CA ASP A 530 -16.52 -6.81 20.05
C ASP A 530 -15.58 -7.26 18.93
N ALA A 531 -15.57 -6.58 17.79
CA ALA A 531 -14.75 -6.92 16.64
C ALA A 531 -13.25 -6.64 16.86
N VAL A 532 -12.91 -5.55 17.56
CA VAL A 532 -11.51 -5.21 17.83
C VAL A 532 -10.87 -6.19 18.82
N GLY A 533 -11.66 -6.76 19.73
CA GLY A 533 -11.22 -7.79 20.67
C GLY A 533 -11.18 -9.22 20.09
N ALA A 534 -11.78 -9.44 18.92
CA ALA A 534 -11.84 -10.75 18.30
C ALA A 534 -10.59 -11.04 17.45
N ASN A 535 -10.19 -12.32 17.36
CA ASN A 535 -9.19 -12.78 16.40
C ASN A 535 -9.83 -13.06 15.04
N GLY A 536 -9.00 -13.01 13.99
CA GLY A 536 -9.42 -13.22 12.61
C GLY A 536 -10.15 -12.00 12.01
N PRO A 537 -10.52 -12.09 10.71
CA PRO A 537 -11.06 -10.95 10.00
C PRO A 537 -12.52 -10.67 10.37
N ARG A 538 -12.85 -9.39 10.51
CA ARG A 538 -14.20 -8.86 10.76
C ARG A 538 -14.47 -7.67 9.86
N LEU A 539 -15.74 -7.44 9.55
CA LEU A 539 -16.19 -6.26 8.82
C LEU A 539 -17.39 -5.61 9.50
N ILE A 540 -17.38 -4.29 9.58
CA ILE A 540 -18.52 -3.46 10.00
C ILE A 540 -18.87 -2.53 8.84
N GLU A 541 -20.06 -2.66 8.29
CA GLU A 541 -20.62 -1.68 7.37
C GLU A 541 -21.23 -0.54 8.19
N ALA A 542 -20.56 0.62 8.18
CA ALA A 542 -21.01 1.82 8.85
C ALA A 542 -21.83 2.68 7.88
N VAL A 543 -23.17 2.68 8.05
CA VAL A 543 -24.09 3.45 7.20
C VAL A 543 -24.03 4.91 7.63
N VAL A 544 -23.39 5.76 6.81
CA VAL A 544 -23.22 7.18 7.06
C VAL A 544 -24.02 8.01 6.05
N GLN A 545 -24.52 9.18 6.49
CA GLN A 545 -25.30 10.09 5.64
C GLN A 545 -24.45 11.14 4.95
#